data_70672445467bf28f667781399be0b660
#
_entry.id   70672445467bf28f667781399be0b660
#
_cell.length_a   1.000
_cell.length_b   1.000
_cell.length_c   1.000
_cell.angle_alpha   90.00
_cell.angle_beta   90.00
_cell.angle_gamma   90.00
#
_symmetry.space_group_name_H-M   'P 1'
#
loop_
_entity.id
_entity.type
_entity.pdbx_description
1 polymer ?
#
loop_
_entity_poly.entity_id
_entity_poly.type
_entity_poly.pdbx_seq_one_letter_code
_entity_poly.pdbx_strand_id
1 'polypeptide(L)'
;NPKHVYGAPGNYTVTLIHTSDYGCIDSSQEIVLVYDLPILSFNATMSAGDSCSAPQTYLFTNNSSNAIQYLWDFEYLNNAGINTSSLTSPSHTFSSPGKYVIGLFAENSFGCVDSLFRTILVRDGVIASNNINPQDGCGPLSVSFTDSSIYSAALDTIKSSQWHFGDGSKTLITTPPFSVSHTYNTYGVYTAYSIVSMT
;
A
#
# COMPACT_ATOMS: atom_id res chain seq x y z
N ASN A 1 -10.19 17.84 -45.62
CA ASN A 1 -10.56 16.74 -44.71
C ASN A 1 -10.55 17.25 -43.29
N PRO A 2 -11.73 17.52 -42.70
CA PRO A 2 -11.83 17.95 -41.31
C PRO A 2 -11.48 16.80 -40.35
N LYS A 3 -11.00 17.14 -39.16
CA LYS A 3 -10.82 16.23 -38.03
C LYS A 3 -11.78 16.63 -36.89
N HIS A 4 -12.37 15.66 -36.26
CA HIS A 4 -13.24 15.89 -35.09
C HIS A 4 -12.87 14.90 -33.97
N VAL A 5 -12.93 15.35 -32.70
CA VAL A 5 -12.70 14.56 -31.50
C VAL A 5 -14.01 14.44 -30.75
N TYR A 6 -14.46 13.22 -30.53
CA TYR A 6 -15.63 12.93 -29.73
C TYR A 6 -15.20 12.78 -28.27
N GLY A 7 -15.73 13.63 -27.41
CA GLY A 7 -15.35 13.69 -25.97
C GLY A 7 -16.12 12.73 -25.06
N ALA A 8 -17.08 11.96 -25.60
CA ALA A 8 -17.88 11.00 -24.85
C ALA A 8 -18.18 9.76 -25.69
N PRO A 9 -18.43 8.60 -25.07
CA PRO A 9 -18.94 7.42 -25.76
C PRO A 9 -20.35 7.66 -26.30
N GLY A 10 -20.65 7.00 -27.42
CA GLY A 10 -21.96 7.10 -28.07
C GLY A 10 -21.95 6.85 -29.54
N ASN A 11 -23.12 6.94 -30.14
CA ASN A 11 -23.32 6.83 -31.59
C ASN A 11 -23.49 8.23 -32.17
N TYR A 12 -22.61 8.61 -33.07
CA TYR A 12 -22.60 9.93 -33.69
C TYR A 12 -22.89 9.80 -35.16
N THR A 13 -23.94 10.48 -35.65
CA THR A 13 -24.24 10.57 -37.08
C THR A 13 -23.47 11.76 -37.66
N VAL A 14 -22.53 11.47 -38.55
CA VAL A 14 -21.78 12.50 -39.31
C VAL A 14 -22.48 12.69 -40.61
N THR A 15 -22.84 13.95 -40.96
CA THR A 15 -23.50 14.30 -42.22
C THR A 15 -22.55 15.16 -43.05
N LEU A 16 -22.24 14.72 -44.24
CA LEU A 16 -21.58 15.53 -45.25
C LEU A 16 -22.66 16.14 -46.15
N ILE A 17 -22.65 17.46 -46.25
CA ILE A 17 -23.53 18.19 -47.14
C ILE A 17 -22.66 18.84 -48.25
N HIS A 18 -23.03 18.61 -49.48
CA HIS A 18 -22.41 19.23 -50.62
C HIS A 18 -23.40 20.12 -51.38
N THR A 19 -23.00 21.34 -51.67
CA THR A 19 -23.78 22.29 -52.47
C THR A 19 -23.02 22.62 -53.74
N SER A 20 -23.64 22.43 -54.89
CA SER A 20 -23.08 22.81 -56.17
C SER A 20 -23.16 24.33 -56.44
N ASP A 21 -22.42 24.84 -57.44
CA ASP A 21 -22.41 26.25 -57.82
C ASP A 21 -23.79 26.72 -58.27
N TYR A 22 -24.69 25.78 -58.67
CA TYR A 22 -26.05 26.08 -59.09
C TYR A 22 -27.08 25.93 -57.93
N GLY A 23 -26.60 25.73 -56.66
CA GLY A 23 -27.43 25.62 -55.49
C GLY A 23 -28.09 24.24 -55.27
N CYS A 24 -27.76 23.22 -56.05
CA CYS A 24 -28.21 21.84 -55.78
C CYS A 24 -27.49 21.27 -54.58
N ILE A 25 -28.26 20.69 -53.65
CA ILE A 25 -27.76 20.12 -52.36
C ILE A 25 -27.92 18.61 -52.42
N ASP A 26 -26.88 17.90 -52.01
CA ASP A 26 -26.88 16.46 -51.69
C ASP A 26 -26.21 16.21 -50.36
N SER A 27 -26.55 15.11 -49.71
CA SER A 27 -25.99 14.76 -48.40
C SER A 27 -25.75 13.27 -48.27
N SER A 28 -24.68 12.91 -47.55
CA SER A 28 -24.36 11.56 -47.12
C SER A 28 -24.20 11.50 -45.61
N GLN A 29 -24.57 10.38 -45.01
CA GLN A 29 -24.48 10.17 -43.59
C GLN A 29 -23.71 8.88 -43.27
N GLU A 30 -22.86 8.96 -42.22
CA GLU A 30 -22.14 7.83 -41.68
C GLU A 30 -22.26 7.83 -40.15
N ILE A 31 -22.26 6.64 -39.54
CA ILE A 31 -22.30 6.47 -38.10
C ILE A 31 -20.89 6.18 -37.58
N VAL A 32 -20.44 6.99 -36.65
CA VAL A 32 -19.23 6.77 -35.87
C VAL A 32 -19.61 6.26 -34.50
N LEU A 33 -19.11 5.10 -34.10
CA LEU A 33 -19.27 4.51 -32.80
C LEU A 33 -18.06 4.84 -31.92
N VAL A 34 -18.29 5.44 -30.77
CA VAL A 34 -17.28 5.68 -29.74
C VAL A 34 -17.62 4.82 -28.54
N TYR A 35 -16.74 3.90 -28.19
CA TYR A 35 -16.95 2.92 -27.13
C TYR A 35 -16.52 3.45 -25.78
N ASP A 36 -17.19 2.96 -24.71
CA ASP A 36 -16.81 3.21 -23.31
C ASP A 36 -15.47 2.56 -22.97
N LEU A 37 -14.73 3.20 -22.08
CA LEU A 37 -13.56 2.61 -21.42
C LEU A 37 -13.98 1.55 -20.39
N PRO A 38 -13.10 0.63 -20.02
CA PRO A 38 -13.25 -0.16 -18.80
C PRO A 38 -13.39 0.73 -17.57
N ILE A 39 -14.20 0.32 -16.60
CA ILE A 39 -14.29 0.97 -15.30
C ILE A 39 -13.50 0.15 -14.30
N LEU A 40 -12.35 0.66 -13.87
CA LEU A 40 -11.41 -0.08 -13.04
C LEU A 40 -11.64 0.16 -11.55
N SER A 41 -11.66 -0.94 -10.79
CA SER A 41 -11.69 -0.92 -9.34
C SER A 41 -11.10 -2.21 -8.79
N PHE A 42 -10.34 -2.11 -7.69
CA PHE A 42 -9.87 -3.30 -6.96
C PHE A 42 -9.67 -3.01 -5.48
N ASN A 43 -9.70 -4.06 -4.68
CA ASN A 43 -9.27 -4.06 -3.29
C ASN A 43 -8.00 -4.89 -3.15
N ALA A 44 -7.11 -4.46 -2.26
CA ALA A 44 -5.95 -5.20 -1.83
C ALA A 44 -6.10 -5.48 -0.33
N THR A 45 -6.13 -6.75 0.04
CA THR A 45 -6.23 -7.19 1.44
C THR A 45 -5.05 -8.08 1.77
N MET A 46 -4.44 -7.84 2.92
CA MET A 46 -3.36 -8.69 3.40
C MET A 46 -3.91 -10.07 3.75
N SER A 47 -3.21 -11.12 3.36
CA SER A 47 -3.51 -12.48 3.79
C SER A 47 -3.35 -12.60 5.31
N ALA A 48 -4.11 -13.50 5.94
CA ALA A 48 -3.98 -13.75 7.38
C ALA A 48 -2.55 -14.20 7.72
N GLY A 49 -1.90 -13.50 8.64
CA GLY A 49 -0.52 -13.73 9.04
C GLY A 49 0.06 -12.55 9.79
N ASP A 50 1.37 -12.52 9.95
CA ASP A 50 2.07 -11.40 10.59
C ASP A 50 2.03 -10.17 9.69
N SER A 51 1.28 -9.17 10.14
CA SER A 51 1.13 -7.89 9.43
C SER A 51 2.28 -6.90 9.71
N CYS A 52 3.21 -7.27 10.58
CA CYS A 52 4.26 -6.38 11.06
C CYS A 52 5.61 -6.57 10.37
N SER A 53 5.77 -7.59 9.50
CA SER A 53 7.05 -7.84 8.84
C SER A 53 6.88 -8.43 7.44
N ALA A 54 7.82 -8.11 6.54
CA ALA A 54 7.98 -8.81 5.28
C ALA A 54 8.52 -10.26 5.54
N PRO A 55 8.17 -11.26 4.69
CA PRO A 55 7.34 -11.13 3.49
C PRO A 55 5.85 -11.00 3.80
N GLN A 56 5.14 -10.19 3.01
CA GLN A 56 3.70 -10.00 3.14
C GLN A 56 2.99 -10.39 1.86
N THR A 57 1.95 -11.22 1.97
CA THR A 57 1.13 -11.63 0.83
C THR A 57 -0.16 -10.84 0.81
N TYR A 58 -0.46 -10.23 -0.33
CA TYR A 58 -1.70 -9.53 -0.59
C TYR A 58 -2.57 -10.29 -1.57
N LEU A 59 -3.87 -10.29 -1.29
CA LEU A 59 -4.93 -10.77 -2.18
C LEU A 59 -5.55 -9.56 -2.89
N PHE A 60 -5.54 -9.59 -4.20
CA PHE A 60 -6.12 -8.54 -5.03
C PHE A 60 -7.47 -8.99 -5.56
N THR A 61 -8.54 -8.34 -5.11
CA THR A 61 -9.89 -8.62 -5.59
C THR A 61 -10.25 -7.59 -6.64
N ASN A 62 -10.45 -8.03 -7.88
CA ASN A 62 -10.86 -7.19 -8.99
C ASN A 62 -12.37 -6.93 -8.93
N ASN A 63 -12.76 -5.66 -8.92
CA ASN A 63 -14.15 -5.20 -8.95
C ASN A 63 -14.43 -4.35 -10.20
N SER A 64 -13.60 -4.47 -11.22
CA SER A 64 -13.74 -3.74 -12.49
C SER A 64 -14.93 -4.25 -13.29
N SER A 65 -15.49 -3.38 -14.12
CA SER A 65 -16.56 -3.70 -15.07
C SER A 65 -16.21 -3.23 -16.47
N ASN A 66 -16.93 -3.75 -17.48
CA ASN A 66 -16.70 -3.48 -18.91
C ASN A 66 -15.26 -3.82 -19.32
N ALA A 67 -14.72 -4.97 -18.84
CA ALA A 67 -13.38 -5.45 -19.17
C ALA A 67 -13.38 -6.97 -19.34
N ILE A 68 -12.57 -7.48 -20.26
CA ILE A 68 -12.43 -8.90 -20.57
C ILE A 68 -11.00 -9.43 -20.38
N GLN A 69 -10.02 -8.53 -20.36
CA GLN A 69 -8.62 -8.87 -20.13
C GLN A 69 -8.04 -7.95 -19.07
N TYR A 70 -7.11 -8.52 -18.27
CA TYR A 70 -6.46 -7.83 -17.17
C TYR A 70 -4.97 -8.09 -17.19
N LEU A 71 -4.19 -7.05 -16.82
CA LEU A 71 -2.77 -7.17 -16.53
C LEU A 71 -2.50 -6.41 -15.24
N TRP A 72 -1.98 -7.12 -14.26
CA TRP A 72 -1.48 -6.56 -13.02
C TRP A 72 0.02 -6.37 -13.09
N ASP A 73 0.51 -5.26 -12.54
CA ASP A 73 1.92 -5.01 -12.31
C ASP A 73 2.09 -4.62 -10.82
N PHE A 74 2.81 -5.44 -10.06
CA PHE A 74 2.93 -5.29 -8.62
C PHE A 74 4.07 -4.37 -8.19
N GLU A 75 4.94 -3.95 -9.11
CA GLU A 75 6.08 -3.08 -8.86
C GLU A 75 6.26 -2.02 -9.95
N TYR A 76 5.17 -1.43 -10.40
CA TYR A 76 5.08 -0.59 -11.60
C TYR A 76 6.16 0.51 -11.69
N LEU A 77 6.52 1.16 -10.57
CA LEU A 77 7.53 2.23 -10.57
C LEU A 77 8.97 1.72 -10.50
N ASN A 78 9.20 0.50 -9.98
CA ASN A 78 10.54 0.00 -9.73
C ASN A 78 11.00 -1.01 -10.78
N ASN A 79 10.12 -1.92 -11.17
CA ASN A 79 10.42 -3.02 -12.10
C ASN A 79 9.22 -3.27 -13.02
N ALA A 80 8.74 -2.26 -13.71
CA ALA A 80 7.55 -2.36 -14.55
C ALA A 80 7.67 -3.54 -15.54
N GLY A 81 6.62 -4.38 -15.54
CA GLY A 81 6.51 -5.52 -16.44
C GLY A 81 7.24 -6.80 -16.02
N ILE A 82 7.93 -6.84 -14.85
CA ILE A 82 8.62 -8.04 -14.37
C ILE A 82 7.72 -8.85 -13.42
N ASN A 83 7.13 -8.20 -12.41
CA ASN A 83 6.25 -8.84 -11.43
C ASN A 83 4.78 -8.64 -11.84
N THR A 84 4.33 -9.40 -12.83
CA THR A 84 3.01 -9.23 -13.45
C THR A 84 2.12 -10.46 -13.29
N SER A 85 0.81 -10.27 -13.47
CA SER A 85 -0.18 -11.35 -13.51
C SER A 85 -1.33 -10.99 -14.45
N SER A 86 -1.83 -11.96 -15.21
CA SER A 86 -3.03 -11.84 -16.05
C SER A 86 -4.29 -12.46 -15.41
N LEU A 87 -4.19 -12.95 -14.18
CA LEU A 87 -5.35 -13.48 -13.46
C LEU A 87 -6.34 -12.36 -13.11
N THR A 88 -7.62 -12.68 -13.10
CA THR A 88 -8.66 -11.69 -12.74
C THR A 88 -8.47 -11.16 -11.32
N SER A 89 -8.18 -12.02 -10.37
CA SER A 89 -7.96 -11.66 -8.95
C SER A 89 -6.75 -12.43 -8.42
N PRO A 90 -5.53 -11.91 -8.63
CA PRO A 90 -4.30 -12.59 -8.22
C PRO A 90 -3.98 -12.40 -6.75
N SER A 91 -2.98 -13.16 -6.29
CA SER A 91 -2.22 -12.87 -5.07
C SER A 91 -0.78 -12.57 -5.43
N HIS A 92 -0.11 -11.76 -4.62
CA HIS A 92 1.32 -11.46 -4.76
C HIS A 92 2.00 -11.34 -3.40
N THR A 93 3.23 -11.83 -3.29
CA THR A 93 4.03 -11.77 -2.07
C THR A 93 5.17 -10.79 -2.26
N PHE A 94 5.21 -9.76 -1.42
CA PHE A 94 6.29 -8.78 -1.36
C PHE A 94 7.32 -9.26 -0.35
N SER A 95 8.52 -9.56 -0.84
CA SER A 95 9.59 -10.14 -0.03
C SER A 95 10.35 -9.13 0.83
N SER A 96 10.26 -7.85 0.50
CA SER A 96 10.97 -6.76 1.19
C SER A 96 9.99 -5.67 1.64
N PRO A 97 10.28 -4.97 2.74
CA PRO A 97 9.50 -3.81 3.13
C PRO A 97 9.68 -2.68 2.12
N GLY A 98 8.63 -1.88 1.93
CA GLY A 98 8.65 -0.78 0.98
C GLY A 98 7.26 -0.26 0.60
N LYS A 99 7.28 0.79 -0.22
CA LYS A 99 6.09 1.31 -0.90
C LYS A 99 6.04 0.73 -2.31
N TYR A 100 4.97 0.04 -2.62
CA TYR A 100 4.75 -0.59 -3.92
C TYR A 100 3.57 0.07 -4.63
N VAL A 101 3.77 0.48 -5.87
CA VAL A 101 2.69 0.99 -6.72
C VAL A 101 2.18 -0.16 -7.57
N ILE A 102 0.94 -0.50 -7.35
CA ILE A 102 0.23 -1.56 -8.05
C ILE A 102 -0.51 -0.95 -9.22
N GLY A 103 -0.22 -1.41 -10.44
CA GLY A 103 -0.93 -1.07 -11.66
C GLY A 103 -1.92 -2.17 -12.02
N LEU A 104 -3.17 -1.80 -12.29
CA LEU A 104 -4.15 -2.64 -12.95
C LEU A 104 -4.46 -2.03 -14.31
N PHE A 105 -4.21 -2.78 -15.37
CA PHE A 105 -4.56 -2.44 -16.74
C PHE A 105 -5.67 -3.39 -17.19
N ALA A 106 -6.66 -2.86 -17.89
CA ALA A 106 -7.72 -3.69 -18.42
C ALA A 106 -8.14 -3.25 -19.83
N GLU A 107 -8.59 -4.23 -20.60
CA GLU A 107 -9.09 -4.04 -21.97
C GLU A 107 -10.50 -4.61 -22.09
N ASN A 108 -11.36 -3.92 -22.81
CA ASN A 108 -12.71 -4.40 -23.10
C ASN A 108 -12.79 -5.13 -24.46
N SER A 109 -13.96 -5.66 -24.81
CA SER A 109 -14.19 -6.38 -26.06
C SER A 109 -14.02 -5.55 -27.34
N PHE A 110 -13.91 -4.23 -27.21
CA PHE A 110 -13.74 -3.29 -28.32
C PHE A 110 -12.29 -2.80 -28.45
N GLY A 111 -11.36 -3.33 -27.63
CA GLY A 111 -9.94 -2.93 -27.64
C GLY A 111 -9.67 -1.60 -26.90
N CYS A 112 -10.65 -1.06 -26.15
CA CYS A 112 -10.40 0.11 -25.31
C CYS A 112 -9.68 -0.31 -24.03
N VAL A 113 -8.63 0.41 -23.66
CA VAL A 113 -7.80 0.14 -22.49
C VAL A 113 -7.87 1.29 -21.48
N ASP A 114 -7.80 0.96 -20.20
CA ASP A 114 -7.66 1.91 -19.10
C ASP A 114 -6.72 1.34 -18.04
N SER A 115 -6.28 2.20 -17.10
CA SER A 115 -5.35 1.82 -16.04
C SER A 115 -5.71 2.47 -14.71
N LEU A 116 -5.49 1.73 -13.62
CA LEU A 116 -5.68 2.19 -12.24
C LEU A 116 -4.44 1.89 -11.40
N PHE A 117 -3.97 2.88 -10.64
CA PHE A 117 -2.81 2.72 -9.78
C PHE A 117 -3.19 2.92 -8.31
N ARG A 118 -2.66 2.06 -7.43
CA ARG A 118 -2.76 2.21 -5.98
C ARG A 118 -1.44 1.89 -5.31
N THR A 119 -1.13 2.61 -4.24
CA THR A 119 0.04 2.33 -3.41
C THR A 119 -0.35 1.45 -2.25
N ILE A 120 0.42 0.40 -2.01
CA ILE A 120 0.40 -0.40 -0.78
C ILE A 120 1.70 -0.21 -0.02
N LEU A 121 1.64 -0.40 1.29
CA LEU A 121 2.77 -0.30 2.19
C LEU A 121 3.04 -1.68 2.79
N VAL A 122 4.18 -2.26 2.43
CA VAL A 122 4.72 -3.49 3.06
C VAL A 122 5.63 -3.05 4.19
N ARG A 123 5.25 -3.39 5.41
CA ARG A 123 5.96 -2.94 6.62
C ARG A 123 7.12 -3.86 6.95
N ASP A 124 8.12 -3.27 7.62
CA ASP A 124 9.17 -4.02 8.33
C ASP A 124 8.71 -4.25 9.76
N GLY A 125 9.16 -5.35 10.35
CA GLY A 125 8.91 -5.60 11.76
C GLY A 125 9.77 -4.73 12.66
N VAL A 126 9.38 -4.60 13.91
CA VAL A 126 10.25 -4.09 14.96
C VAL A 126 11.02 -5.26 15.59
N ILE A 127 12.33 -5.12 15.69
CA ILE A 127 13.16 -6.02 16.50
C ILE A 127 13.32 -5.34 17.85
N ALA A 128 12.55 -5.81 18.84
CA ALA A 128 12.61 -5.26 20.19
C ALA A 128 13.97 -5.55 20.81
N SER A 129 14.63 -4.53 21.33
CA SER A 129 15.90 -4.60 22.02
C SER A 129 15.93 -3.57 23.14
N ASN A 130 16.65 -3.86 24.20
CA ASN A 130 16.82 -2.94 25.31
C ASN A 130 18.24 -3.00 25.87
N ASN A 131 18.64 -1.91 26.53
CA ASN A 131 19.84 -1.82 27.33
C ASN A 131 19.48 -1.49 28.77
N ILE A 132 19.97 -2.30 29.70
CA ILE A 132 19.70 -2.20 31.15
C ILE A 132 21.03 -2.03 31.87
N ASN A 133 21.18 -0.94 32.64
CA ASN A 133 22.44 -0.63 33.31
C ASN A 133 22.19 0.12 34.64
N PRO A 134 22.79 -0.31 35.76
CA PRO A 134 23.52 -1.58 35.96
C PRO A 134 22.57 -2.78 35.98
N GLN A 135 23.10 -3.99 35.72
CA GLN A 135 22.32 -5.23 35.75
C GLN A 135 22.32 -5.89 37.15
N ASP A 136 23.22 -5.48 38.03
CA ASP A 136 23.34 -5.94 39.39
C ASP A 136 23.93 -4.87 40.29
N GLY A 137 23.74 -4.98 41.58
CA GLY A 137 24.27 -4.06 42.60
C GLY A 137 23.62 -4.21 43.97
N CYS A 138 24.11 -3.42 44.91
CA CYS A 138 23.54 -3.40 46.27
C CYS A 138 22.30 -2.51 46.31
N GLY A 139 21.27 -2.92 47.06
CA GLY A 139 20.05 -2.13 47.22
C GLY A 139 20.21 -0.95 48.21
N PRO A 140 19.46 0.14 47.98
CA PRO A 140 18.55 0.37 46.87
C PRO A 140 19.32 0.58 45.54
N LEU A 141 18.90 -0.14 44.47
CA LEU A 141 19.59 -0.11 43.21
C LEU A 141 18.75 0.70 42.17
N SER A 142 19.32 1.80 41.68
CA SER A 142 18.73 2.56 40.57
C SER A 142 19.26 2.04 39.24
N VAL A 143 18.36 1.63 38.35
CA VAL A 143 18.67 1.01 37.08
C VAL A 143 18.08 1.87 35.98
N SER A 144 18.87 2.14 34.95
CA SER A 144 18.46 2.80 33.72
C SER A 144 18.05 1.78 32.67
N PHE A 145 16.90 1.96 32.06
CA PHE A 145 16.31 1.17 31.00
C PHE A 145 16.23 2.01 29.76
N THR A 146 16.86 1.59 28.68
CA THR A 146 16.87 2.30 27.40
C THR A 146 16.36 1.38 26.30
N ASP A 147 15.39 1.85 25.53
CA ASP A 147 14.93 1.18 24.32
C ASP A 147 15.98 1.34 23.23
N SER A 148 16.44 0.22 22.69
CA SER A 148 17.38 0.13 21.57
C SER A 148 16.80 -0.66 20.42
N SER A 149 15.48 -0.74 20.33
CA SER A 149 14.75 -1.46 19.28
C SER A 149 15.11 -0.94 17.89
N ILE A 150 15.21 -1.87 16.94
CA ILE A 150 15.56 -1.59 15.54
C ILE A 150 14.28 -1.68 14.70
N TYR A 151 14.07 -0.70 13.83
CA TYR A 151 12.92 -0.61 12.93
C TYR A 151 13.28 0.21 11.68
N SER A 152 12.46 0.12 10.63
CA SER A 152 12.64 0.93 9.43
C SER A 152 12.03 2.32 9.61
N ALA A 153 12.85 3.29 9.98
CA ALA A 153 12.42 4.68 10.20
C ALA A 153 11.85 5.37 8.95
N ALA A 154 12.05 4.79 7.75
CA ALA A 154 11.46 5.31 6.50
C ALA A 154 9.97 4.97 6.36
N LEU A 155 9.48 3.95 7.08
CA LEU A 155 8.12 3.42 6.93
C LEU A 155 7.30 3.52 8.22
N ASP A 156 7.95 3.49 9.37
CA ASP A 156 7.32 3.40 10.69
C ASP A 156 8.04 4.28 11.71
N THR A 157 7.36 4.55 12.83
CA THR A 157 7.96 5.21 13.99
C THR A 157 7.51 4.51 15.28
N ILE A 158 8.37 4.50 16.30
CA ILE A 158 7.96 4.04 17.63
C ILE A 158 6.97 5.07 18.20
N LYS A 159 5.77 4.59 18.53
CA LYS A 159 4.72 5.38 19.16
C LYS A 159 4.86 5.41 20.68
N SER A 160 5.23 4.28 21.26
CA SER A 160 5.39 4.15 22.70
C SER A 160 6.23 2.94 23.08
N SER A 161 6.87 3.01 24.24
CA SER A 161 7.53 1.89 24.90
C SER A 161 6.96 1.75 26.32
N GLN A 162 6.41 0.58 26.65
CA GLN A 162 5.92 0.26 27.98
C GLN A 162 6.90 -0.67 28.69
N TRP A 163 7.47 -0.18 29.78
CA TRP A 163 8.40 -0.91 30.60
C TRP A 163 7.70 -1.61 31.78
N HIS A 164 8.03 -2.88 31.98
CA HIS A 164 7.66 -3.69 33.14
C HIS A 164 8.93 -4.05 33.89
N PHE A 165 9.01 -3.71 35.16
CA PHE A 165 10.26 -3.83 35.93
C PHE A 165 10.42 -5.16 36.68
N GLY A 166 9.39 -6.03 36.64
CA GLY A 166 9.43 -7.35 37.29
C GLY A 166 9.07 -7.33 38.78
N ASP A 167 8.89 -6.16 39.41
CA ASP A 167 8.44 -5.97 40.77
C ASP A 167 6.92 -5.62 40.90
N GLY A 168 6.21 -5.72 39.78
CA GLY A 168 4.80 -5.36 39.64
C GLY A 168 4.58 -3.92 39.13
N SER A 169 5.60 -3.08 39.13
CA SER A 169 5.51 -1.72 38.61
C SER A 169 5.75 -1.67 37.13
N LYS A 170 5.20 -0.64 36.45
CA LYS A 170 5.34 -0.40 35.02
C LYS A 170 5.27 1.09 34.67
N THR A 171 5.88 1.48 33.58
CA THR A 171 5.85 2.87 33.07
C THR A 171 5.64 2.85 31.57
N LEU A 172 4.76 3.75 31.06
CA LEU A 172 4.54 3.98 29.63
C LEU A 172 5.24 5.28 29.20
N ILE A 173 6.06 5.21 28.17
CA ILE A 173 6.75 6.36 27.59
C ILE A 173 6.21 6.56 26.17
N THR A 174 5.73 7.75 25.87
CA THR A 174 5.11 8.11 24.58
C THR A 174 5.93 9.11 23.76
N THR A 175 7.09 9.55 24.30
CA THR A 175 7.98 10.50 23.65
C THR A 175 9.44 10.05 23.78
N PRO A 176 10.24 10.22 22.70
CA PRO A 176 11.70 9.96 22.78
C PRO A 176 12.41 10.90 23.77
N PRO A 177 13.52 10.45 24.36
CA PRO A 177 14.06 9.12 24.30
C PRO A 177 13.20 8.15 25.11
N PHE A 178 12.98 6.94 24.59
CA PHE A 178 12.16 5.91 25.28
C PHE A 178 12.98 5.22 26.39
N SER A 179 13.47 6.03 27.34
CA SER A 179 14.31 5.62 28.44
C SER A 179 13.67 5.99 29.77
N VAL A 180 13.90 5.17 30.80
CA VAL A 180 13.37 5.38 32.15
C VAL A 180 14.34 4.85 33.18
N SER A 181 14.38 5.46 34.36
CA SER A 181 15.07 4.92 35.54
C SER A 181 14.06 4.35 36.51
N HIS A 182 14.37 3.20 37.12
CA HIS A 182 13.59 2.57 38.13
C HIS A 182 14.51 2.17 39.30
N THR A 183 14.02 2.28 40.57
CA THR A 183 14.79 1.93 41.74
C THR A 183 14.19 0.73 42.45
N TYR A 184 14.97 -0.33 42.55
CA TYR A 184 14.62 -1.52 43.34
C TYR A 184 15.05 -1.33 44.77
N ASN A 185 14.06 -1.29 45.66
CA ASN A 185 14.31 -1.05 47.11
C ASN A 185 14.54 -2.34 47.91
N THR A 186 14.15 -3.48 47.35
CA THR A 186 14.30 -4.80 47.99
C THR A 186 15.27 -5.66 47.18
N TYR A 187 15.97 -6.56 47.89
CA TYR A 187 16.82 -7.53 47.21
C TYR A 187 15.96 -8.56 46.47
N GLY A 188 16.42 -9.03 45.31
CA GLY A 188 15.74 -10.03 44.53
C GLY A 188 16.29 -10.10 43.09
N VAL A 189 15.76 -11.05 42.34
CA VAL A 189 15.98 -11.15 40.88
C VAL A 189 14.71 -10.69 40.20
N TYR A 190 14.84 -9.66 39.38
CA TYR A 190 13.73 -9.05 38.69
C TYR A 190 13.86 -9.29 37.18
N THR A 191 12.79 -9.79 36.56
CA THR A 191 12.74 -9.94 35.09
C THR A 191 12.03 -8.72 34.51
N ALA A 192 12.81 -7.80 33.98
CA ALA A 192 12.30 -6.63 33.31
C ALA A 192 12.14 -6.87 31.79
N TYR A 193 11.11 -6.29 31.18
CA TYR A 193 10.88 -6.33 29.73
C TYR A 193 10.17 -5.07 29.25
N SER A 194 10.28 -4.79 27.96
CA SER A 194 9.55 -3.71 27.30
C SER A 194 8.61 -4.24 26.24
N ILE A 195 7.50 -3.51 26.02
CA ILE A 195 6.56 -3.70 24.91
C ILE A 195 6.63 -2.44 24.07
N VAL A 196 7.08 -2.57 22.81
CA VAL A 196 7.21 -1.47 21.87
C VAL A 196 6.01 -1.47 20.92
N SER A 197 5.37 -0.32 20.76
CA SER A 197 4.25 -0.12 19.83
C SER A 197 4.67 0.84 18.71
N MET A 198 4.31 0.49 17.48
CA MET A 198 4.58 1.28 16.27
C MET A 198 3.32 2.01 15.78
N THR A 199 3.50 2.98 14.90
CA THR A 199 2.39 3.67 14.21
C THR A 199 2.03 3.01 12.90
#